data_a511b13604f01d1b964bbf0c0cb18bfd
#
_entry.id   a511b13604f01d1b964bbf0c0cb18bfd
#
_cell.length_a   1.000
_cell.length_b   1.000
_cell.length_c   1.000
_cell.angle_alpha   90.00
_cell.angle_beta   90.00
_cell.angle_gamma   90.00
#
_symmetry.space_group_name_H-M   'P 1'
#
loop_
_entity.id
_entity.type
_entity.pdbx_description
1 polymer ?
#
loop_
_entity_poly.entity_id
_entity_poly.type
_entity_poly.pdbx_seq_one_letter_code
_entity_poly.pdbx_strand_id
1 'polypeptide(L)'
;VEYLKIASLQVNNKGTLVIDASNLTINQQQKIGLIGINGSGKTTLLKIINNKPVNMEINANIINNCKTFMVTQVMSHDHQSGGEKEKEAILSAIKRANQSKKAILLLDEPTSNLDFDQQNWLVNTLNSFNHPLLVVSHDQAFLSKVINTVWYIENKRVIEFKGTYTDYERKKTADLQRTRKDYQLKKKKINKLRRVQKQLENKGHNAIKKKQGISWSDWKIKDSNKIEKKLSHSSKVLNKRIDKESNQLKKPLTRHPITLNNFRVSNLEMKAKDSLIRINAQNICKSNKMLFEIAETIKIKNTNKIILTGKNGCGKSVFLSKLVDKNLNGWINPKTKIGFFSQDISKEITNTKKVGEEIKKLSVFNTTTTRQLLGDLHLGSCLNNSISTLSGGQLVCYKLARILLGEHNILVLDEPDNFLDITSVNALIEFLKNYPFSIIIVTHDKKIINELNFQKWSINKKRLLLSNTTSKSSNNELDLLKHKLDELIADTSIPISQVQKVSKRISELEKTLNHD
;
A
#
# COMPACT_ATOMS: atom_id res chain seq x y z
N VAL A 1 16.06 3.31 -32.57
CA VAL A 1 15.90 4.75 -32.90
C VAL A 1 15.47 5.49 -31.63
N GLU A 2 16.18 6.58 -31.31
CA GLU A 2 15.90 7.45 -30.15
C GLU A 2 14.73 8.41 -30.50
N TYR A 3 13.73 8.47 -29.65
CA TYR A 3 12.54 9.33 -29.78
C TYR A 3 12.65 10.57 -28.89
N LEU A 4 13.11 10.36 -27.64
CA LEU A 4 13.28 11.43 -26.66
C LEU A 4 14.51 11.15 -25.81
N LYS A 5 15.30 12.21 -25.52
CA LYS A 5 16.43 12.16 -24.59
C LYS A 5 16.34 13.28 -23.58
N ILE A 6 16.37 12.94 -22.31
CA ILE A 6 16.52 13.88 -21.20
C ILE A 6 17.98 13.81 -20.77
N ALA A 7 18.78 14.79 -21.22
CA ALA A 7 20.16 14.88 -20.81
C ALA A 7 20.27 15.36 -19.35
N SER A 8 19.47 16.37 -19.00
CA SER A 8 19.30 16.86 -17.62
C SER A 8 17.93 17.51 -17.47
N LEU A 9 17.32 17.32 -16.32
CA LEU A 9 16.05 17.96 -15.93
C LEU A 9 16.05 18.16 -14.42
N GLN A 10 15.93 19.41 -13.98
CA GLN A 10 15.69 19.76 -12.59
C GLN A 10 14.43 20.62 -12.50
N VAL A 11 13.53 20.23 -11.63
CA VAL A 11 12.27 20.93 -11.38
C VAL A 11 12.22 21.36 -9.92
N ASN A 12 12.07 22.66 -9.69
CA ASN A 12 11.95 23.24 -8.36
C ASN A 12 10.58 23.89 -8.17
N ASN A 13 10.03 23.74 -6.99
CA ASN A 13 8.82 24.44 -6.56
C ASN A 13 9.17 25.30 -5.35
N LYS A 14 9.11 26.63 -5.53
CA LYS A 14 9.45 27.61 -4.48
C LYS A 14 10.80 27.28 -3.80
N GLY A 15 11.84 27.07 -4.60
CA GLY A 15 13.19 26.74 -4.13
C GLY A 15 13.38 25.31 -3.61
N THR A 16 12.32 24.47 -3.61
CA THR A 16 12.43 23.06 -3.19
C THR A 16 12.51 22.16 -4.42
N LEU A 17 13.57 21.35 -4.53
CA LEU A 17 13.72 20.35 -5.60
C LEU A 17 12.56 19.35 -5.54
N VAL A 18 11.88 19.14 -6.66
CA VAL A 18 10.80 18.16 -6.84
C VAL A 18 11.30 16.95 -7.60
N ILE A 19 11.96 17.17 -8.75
CA ILE A 19 12.47 16.12 -9.63
C ILE A 19 13.88 16.47 -10.09
N ASP A 20 14.74 15.48 -10.11
CA ASP A 20 16.06 15.48 -10.76
C ASP A 20 16.13 14.25 -11.67
N ALA A 21 16.27 14.46 -12.97
CA ALA A 21 16.38 13.38 -13.96
C ALA A 21 17.56 13.66 -14.88
N SER A 22 18.39 12.65 -15.11
CA SER A 22 19.55 12.76 -15.98
C SER A 22 19.77 11.48 -16.77
N ASN A 23 20.21 11.63 -18.03
CA ASN A 23 20.56 10.53 -18.91
C ASN A 23 19.44 9.49 -19.11
N LEU A 24 18.20 9.96 -19.27
CA LEU A 24 17.06 9.10 -19.60
C LEU A 24 16.77 9.15 -21.09
N THR A 25 16.47 8.01 -21.68
CA THR A 25 16.13 7.91 -23.11
C THR A 25 14.87 7.11 -23.33
N ILE A 26 14.06 7.52 -24.30
CA ILE A 26 12.92 6.76 -24.79
C ILE A 26 13.22 6.32 -26.21
N ASN A 27 13.30 5.01 -26.40
CA ASN A 27 13.60 4.39 -27.68
C ASN A 27 12.35 3.76 -28.30
N GLN A 28 12.45 3.43 -29.59
CA GLN A 28 11.42 2.72 -30.31
C GLN A 28 11.00 1.44 -29.55
N GLN A 29 9.70 1.16 -29.49
CA GLN A 29 9.10 -0.01 -28.82
C GLN A 29 9.31 -0.10 -27.29
N GLN A 30 9.91 0.89 -26.64
CA GLN A 30 9.96 0.92 -25.19
C GLN A 30 8.57 1.22 -24.59
N LYS A 31 8.16 0.39 -23.64
CA LYS A 31 6.97 0.58 -22.82
C LYS A 31 7.43 0.83 -21.39
N ILE A 32 7.41 2.09 -20.98
CA ILE A 32 8.01 2.55 -19.73
C ILE A 32 6.91 2.77 -18.70
N GLY A 33 7.06 2.18 -17.53
CA GLY A 33 6.23 2.48 -16.35
C GLY A 33 6.92 3.46 -15.42
N LEU A 34 6.31 4.62 -15.18
CA LEU A 34 6.82 5.61 -14.23
C LEU A 34 6.18 5.40 -12.85
N ILE A 35 7.01 5.03 -11.88
CA ILE A 35 6.59 4.64 -10.53
C ILE A 35 7.18 5.60 -9.50
N GLY A 36 6.42 5.92 -8.47
CA GLY A 36 6.87 6.77 -7.36
C GLY A 36 5.73 7.03 -6.38
N ILE A 37 6.08 7.51 -5.19
CA ILE A 37 5.08 7.91 -4.18
C ILE A 37 4.22 9.08 -4.69
N ASN A 38 3.04 9.25 -4.10
CA ASN A 38 2.20 10.40 -4.43
C ASN A 38 2.91 11.71 -4.10
N GLY A 39 2.78 12.70 -5.00
CA GLY A 39 3.49 13.97 -4.88
C GLY A 39 4.98 13.94 -5.31
N SER A 40 5.51 12.81 -5.80
CA SER A 40 6.91 12.73 -6.26
C SER A 40 7.17 13.42 -7.61
N GLY A 41 6.13 13.97 -8.25
CA GLY A 41 6.25 14.71 -9.51
C GLY A 41 6.00 13.90 -10.79
N LYS A 42 5.44 12.69 -10.71
CA LYS A 42 5.13 11.84 -11.90
C LYS A 42 4.35 12.60 -12.98
N THR A 43 3.20 13.16 -12.63
CA THR A 43 2.37 13.97 -13.54
C THR A 43 3.11 15.21 -14.05
N THR A 44 3.96 15.82 -13.21
CA THR A 44 4.80 16.96 -13.60
C THR A 44 5.78 16.57 -14.70
N LEU A 45 6.45 15.42 -14.56
CA LEU A 45 7.35 14.89 -15.57
C LEU A 45 6.64 14.62 -16.90
N LEU A 46 5.45 14.00 -16.85
CA LEU A 46 4.62 13.78 -18.06
C LEU A 46 4.25 15.10 -18.75
N LYS A 47 3.85 16.13 -17.98
CA LYS A 47 3.51 17.45 -18.53
C LYS A 47 4.70 18.11 -19.20
N ILE A 48 5.90 18.03 -18.60
CA ILE A 48 7.13 18.58 -19.16
C ILE A 48 7.49 17.87 -20.47
N ILE A 49 7.43 16.53 -20.51
CA ILE A 49 7.69 15.76 -21.74
C ILE A 49 6.67 16.12 -22.82
N ASN A 50 5.44 16.44 -22.46
CA ASN A 50 4.38 16.86 -23.39
C ASN A 50 4.39 18.36 -23.71
N ASN A 51 5.44 19.09 -23.32
CA ASN A 51 5.56 20.54 -23.50
C ASN A 51 4.35 21.36 -22.96
N LYS A 52 3.68 20.84 -21.91
CA LYS A 52 2.60 21.58 -21.25
C LYS A 52 3.18 22.52 -20.18
N PRO A 53 2.59 23.70 -19.97
CA PRO A 53 3.03 24.64 -18.96
C PRO A 53 2.89 24.03 -17.55
N VAL A 54 3.91 24.28 -16.73
CA VAL A 54 3.95 23.88 -15.32
C VAL A 54 4.38 25.11 -14.51
N ASN A 55 3.64 25.45 -13.45
CA ASN A 55 3.94 26.59 -12.57
C ASN A 55 5.09 26.25 -11.60
N MET A 56 6.26 25.93 -12.16
CA MET A 56 7.47 25.54 -11.42
C MET A 56 8.70 26.04 -12.18
N GLU A 57 9.80 26.21 -11.47
CA GLU A 57 11.09 26.55 -12.09
C GLU A 57 11.67 25.28 -12.73
N ILE A 58 11.91 25.34 -14.04
CA ILE A 58 12.40 24.20 -14.83
C ILE A 58 13.75 24.55 -15.42
N ASN A 59 14.76 23.76 -15.12
CA ASN A 59 16.04 23.75 -15.83
C ASN A 59 16.16 22.41 -16.56
N ALA A 60 16.03 22.43 -17.88
CA ALA A 60 15.93 21.20 -18.68
C ALA A 60 16.74 21.27 -19.96
N ASN A 61 17.46 20.18 -20.25
CA ASN A 61 18.03 19.90 -21.56
C ASN A 61 17.36 18.61 -22.10
N ILE A 62 16.30 18.80 -22.90
CA ILE A 62 15.49 17.72 -23.45
C ILE A 62 15.52 17.81 -24.96
N ILE A 63 15.94 16.74 -25.63
CA ILE A 63 15.88 16.58 -27.07
C ILE A 63 14.65 15.72 -27.38
N ASN A 64 13.66 16.33 -28.03
CA ASN A 64 12.42 15.66 -28.40
C ASN A 64 12.28 15.62 -29.92
N ASN A 65 12.39 14.42 -30.51
CA ASN A 65 12.33 14.16 -31.95
C ASN A 65 11.00 13.56 -32.40
N CYS A 66 9.93 13.68 -31.60
CA CYS A 66 8.65 13.03 -31.87
C CYS A 66 7.46 13.86 -31.39
N LYS A 67 6.26 13.50 -31.84
CA LYS A 67 5.01 14.06 -31.32
C LYS A 67 4.63 13.32 -30.03
N THR A 68 4.15 14.05 -29.03
CA THR A 68 3.67 13.48 -27.78
C THR A 68 2.15 13.61 -27.69
N PHE A 69 1.48 12.52 -27.29
CA PHE A 69 0.04 12.48 -27.06
C PHE A 69 -0.23 12.07 -25.62
N MET A 70 -0.80 12.98 -24.86
CA MET A 70 -1.04 12.76 -23.43
C MET A 70 -2.52 12.60 -23.13
N VAL A 71 -2.86 11.54 -22.42
CA VAL A 71 -4.16 11.35 -21.76
C VAL A 71 -3.94 11.55 -20.27
N THR A 72 -4.61 12.56 -19.72
CA THR A 72 -4.62 12.82 -18.27
C THR A 72 -5.82 12.15 -17.64
N GLN A 73 -5.73 11.85 -16.37
CA GLN A 73 -6.85 11.31 -15.59
C GLN A 73 -8.11 12.19 -15.77
N VAL A 74 -9.22 11.58 -16.19
CA VAL A 74 -10.50 12.26 -16.39
C VAL A 74 -11.22 12.32 -15.04
N MET A 75 -11.30 13.51 -14.44
CA MET A 75 -12.20 13.75 -13.31
C MET A 75 -13.62 13.89 -13.85
N SER A 76 -14.47 12.89 -13.63
CA SER A 76 -15.86 12.92 -14.09
C SER A 76 -16.73 13.75 -13.14
N HIS A 77 -17.17 14.93 -13.60
CA HIS A 77 -18.24 15.70 -12.97
C HIS A 77 -19.61 15.49 -13.63
N ASP A 78 -19.70 14.72 -14.74
CA ASP A 78 -20.89 14.53 -15.54
C ASP A 78 -21.44 13.10 -15.51
N HIS A 79 -22.72 12.95 -15.91
CA HIS A 79 -23.55 11.75 -15.84
C HIS A 79 -23.12 10.52 -16.68
N GLN A 80 -22.06 10.61 -17.49
CA GLN A 80 -21.49 9.45 -18.20
C GLN A 80 -20.50 8.70 -17.32
N SER A 81 -20.41 7.37 -17.48
CA SER A 81 -19.44 6.57 -16.69
C SER A 81 -18.00 7.02 -16.99
N GLY A 82 -17.24 7.36 -15.97
CA GLY A 82 -15.85 7.84 -16.11
C GLY A 82 -15.00 6.91 -16.98
N GLY A 83 -15.22 5.60 -16.90
CA GLY A 83 -14.50 4.60 -17.68
C GLY A 83 -14.76 4.62 -19.18
N GLU A 84 -15.98 4.97 -19.63
CA GLU A 84 -16.26 5.09 -21.08
C GLU A 84 -15.56 6.31 -21.68
N LYS A 85 -15.62 7.46 -21.01
CA LYS A 85 -14.89 8.68 -21.43
C LYS A 85 -13.38 8.44 -21.49
N GLU A 86 -12.84 7.75 -20.51
CA GLU A 86 -11.41 7.42 -20.47
C GLU A 86 -11.01 6.50 -21.61
N LYS A 87 -11.82 5.48 -21.89
CA LYS A 87 -11.62 4.59 -23.04
C LYS A 87 -11.63 5.34 -24.36
N GLU A 88 -12.57 6.26 -24.59
CA GLU A 88 -12.65 7.09 -25.79
C GLU A 88 -11.44 8.02 -25.93
N ALA A 89 -10.99 8.65 -24.82
CA ALA A 89 -9.82 9.51 -24.81
C ALA A 89 -8.55 8.73 -25.19
N ILE A 90 -8.37 7.52 -24.64
CA ILE A 90 -7.23 6.65 -24.95
C ILE A 90 -7.28 6.22 -26.44
N LEU A 91 -8.42 5.77 -26.94
CA LEU A 91 -8.59 5.40 -28.35
C LEU A 91 -8.26 6.56 -29.30
N SER A 92 -8.74 7.77 -29.00
CA SER A 92 -8.46 8.94 -29.81
C SER A 92 -6.97 9.31 -29.82
N ALA A 93 -6.29 9.16 -28.69
CA ALA A 93 -4.86 9.41 -28.58
C ALA A 93 -4.05 8.37 -29.35
N ILE A 94 -4.40 7.08 -29.26
CA ILE A 94 -3.78 5.98 -30.02
C ILE A 94 -3.95 6.20 -31.52
N LYS A 95 -5.17 6.56 -31.98
CA LYS A 95 -5.44 6.83 -33.40
C LYS A 95 -4.55 7.96 -33.95
N ARG A 96 -4.42 9.06 -33.18
CA ARG A 96 -3.55 10.19 -33.56
C ARG A 96 -2.07 9.81 -33.55
N ALA A 97 -1.64 9.00 -32.57
CA ALA A 97 -0.27 8.52 -32.49
C ALA A 97 0.09 7.63 -33.68
N ASN A 98 -0.79 6.71 -34.08
CA ASN A 98 -0.60 5.81 -35.24
C ASN A 98 -0.55 6.56 -36.60
N GLN A 99 -1.14 7.75 -36.67
CA GLN A 99 -1.04 8.62 -37.86
C GLN A 99 0.29 9.37 -37.95
N SER A 100 1.10 9.34 -36.89
CA SER A 100 2.37 10.06 -36.84
C SER A 100 3.55 9.11 -37.08
N LYS A 101 4.56 9.54 -37.87
CA LYS A 101 5.76 8.73 -38.14
C LYS A 101 6.55 8.41 -36.86
N LYS A 102 6.61 9.36 -35.92
CA LYS A 102 7.25 9.21 -34.61
C LYS A 102 6.31 9.79 -33.56
N ALA A 103 5.84 8.99 -32.65
CA ALA A 103 4.95 9.40 -31.58
C ALA A 103 5.29 8.72 -30.26
N ILE A 104 5.07 9.38 -29.13
CA ILE A 104 5.08 8.79 -27.79
C ILE A 104 3.69 8.98 -27.20
N LEU A 105 3.13 7.91 -26.65
CA LEU A 105 1.89 7.95 -25.90
C LEU A 105 2.20 8.11 -24.41
N LEU A 106 1.61 9.13 -23.78
CA LEU A 106 1.76 9.45 -22.36
C LEU A 106 0.42 9.20 -21.66
N LEU A 107 0.38 8.29 -20.69
CA LEU A 107 -0.82 7.95 -19.96
C LEU A 107 -0.63 8.23 -18.46
N ASP A 108 -1.52 9.01 -17.86
CA ASP A 108 -1.51 9.32 -16.43
C ASP A 108 -2.69 8.64 -15.74
N GLU A 109 -2.41 7.57 -14.99
CA GLU A 109 -3.35 6.71 -14.27
C GLU A 109 -4.52 6.17 -15.13
N PRO A 110 -4.24 5.51 -16.28
CA PRO A 110 -5.29 5.09 -17.22
C PRO A 110 -6.15 3.92 -16.72
N THR A 111 -5.87 3.39 -15.55
CA THR A 111 -6.62 2.26 -14.96
C THR A 111 -7.61 2.67 -13.88
N SER A 112 -7.56 3.94 -13.41
CA SER A 112 -8.25 4.39 -12.20
C SER A 112 -9.78 4.33 -12.27
N ASN A 113 -10.36 4.49 -13.47
CA ASN A 113 -11.82 4.48 -13.67
C ASN A 113 -12.30 3.27 -14.49
N LEU A 114 -11.40 2.31 -14.78
CA LEU A 114 -11.73 1.16 -15.63
C LEU A 114 -12.13 -0.06 -14.80
N ASP A 115 -13.22 -0.71 -15.21
CA ASP A 115 -13.58 -2.01 -14.68
C ASP A 115 -12.69 -3.12 -15.26
N PHE A 116 -12.86 -4.33 -14.74
CA PHE A 116 -12.03 -5.48 -15.10
C PHE A 116 -11.99 -5.79 -16.60
N ASP A 117 -13.14 -5.70 -17.29
CA ASP A 117 -13.24 -5.97 -18.71
C ASP A 117 -12.51 -4.88 -19.51
N GLN A 118 -12.67 -3.61 -19.08
CA GLN A 118 -12.00 -2.45 -19.67
C GLN A 118 -10.49 -2.45 -19.43
N GLN A 119 -10.04 -2.87 -18.25
CA GLN A 119 -8.60 -3.03 -17.97
C GLN A 119 -7.97 -4.09 -18.87
N ASN A 120 -8.63 -5.25 -19.06
CA ASN A 120 -8.12 -6.28 -19.96
C ASN A 120 -8.09 -5.78 -21.43
N TRP A 121 -9.11 -5.05 -21.86
CA TRP A 121 -9.11 -4.38 -23.15
C TRP A 121 -7.92 -3.42 -23.31
N LEU A 122 -7.64 -2.58 -22.28
CA LEU A 122 -6.52 -1.63 -22.29
C LEU A 122 -5.18 -2.36 -22.42
N VAL A 123 -4.97 -3.42 -21.65
CA VAL A 123 -3.75 -4.25 -21.73
C VAL A 123 -3.54 -4.78 -23.14
N ASN A 124 -4.57 -5.36 -23.77
CA ASN A 124 -4.48 -5.92 -25.12
C ASN A 124 -4.19 -4.81 -26.15
N THR A 125 -4.85 -3.67 -26.02
CA THR A 125 -4.67 -2.52 -26.92
C THR A 125 -3.26 -1.92 -26.82
N LEU A 126 -2.72 -1.77 -25.59
CA LEU A 126 -1.38 -1.24 -25.40
C LEU A 126 -0.30 -2.26 -25.78
N ASN A 127 -0.56 -3.56 -25.66
CA ASN A 127 0.38 -4.59 -26.12
C ASN A 127 0.53 -4.61 -27.63
N SER A 128 -0.53 -4.33 -28.38
CA SER A 128 -0.49 -4.20 -29.85
C SER A 128 -0.02 -2.82 -30.34
N PHE A 129 0.19 -1.85 -29.46
CA PHE A 129 0.66 -0.51 -29.83
C PHE A 129 2.15 -0.49 -30.14
N ASN A 130 2.53 -0.03 -31.34
CA ASN A 130 3.89 -0.14 -31.87
C ASN A 130 4.81 1.07 -31.56
N HIS A 131 4.28 2.17 -31.05
CA HIS A 131 5.06 3.32 -30.64
C HIS A 131 5.47 3.24 -29.16
N PRO A 132 6.49 3.99 -28.72
CA PRO A 132 6.84 4.12 -27.31
C PRO A 132 5.67 4.57 -26.45
N LEU A 133 5.62 4.03 -25.24
CA LEU A 133 4.63 4.34 -24.23
C LEU A 133 5.32 4.74 -22.93
N LEU A 134 4.88 5.82 -22.31
CA LEU A 134 5.22 6.18 -20.93
C LEU A 134 3.93 6.25 -20.12
N VAL A 135 3.77 5.34 -19.18
CA VAL A 135 2.56 5.22 -18.35
C VAL A 135 2.88 5.40 -16.88
N VAL A 136 2.08 6.23 -16.21
CA VAL A 136 2.01 6.31 -14.76
C VAL A 136 0.84 5.45 -14.33
N SER A 137 1.06 4.47 -13.46
CA SER A 137 -0.02 3.70 -12.85
C SER A 137 0.41 3.12 -11.50
N HIS A 138 -0.56 2.95 -10.61
CA HIS A 138 -0.41 2.27 -9.34
C HIS A 138 -0.88 0.81 -9.39
N ASP A 139 -1.50 0.39 -10.50
CA ASP A 139 -1.94 -1.00 -10.73
C ASP A 139 -0.75 -1.89 -11.12
N GLN A 140 -0.28 -2.68 -10.16
CA GLN A 140 0.86 -3.60 -10.36
C GLN A 140 0.55 -4.70 -11.38
N ALA A 141 -0.70 -5.20 -11.40
CA ALA A 141 -1.12 -6.25 -12.32
C ALA A 141 -1.16 -5.75 -13.77
N PHE A 142 -1.55 -4.50 -13.98
CA PHE A 142 -1.50 -3.81 -15.26
C PHE A 142 -0.05 -3.58 -15.70
N LEU A 143 0.78 -2.96 -14.85
CA LEU A 143 2.18 -2.69 -15.17
C LEU A 143 2.95 -3.95 -15.54
N SER A 144 2.76 -5.04 -14.80
CA SER A 144 3.46 -6.32 -15.06
C SER A 144 3.19 -6.92 -16.45
N LYS A 145 2.03 -6.56 -17.07
CA LYS A 145 1.61 -7.08 -18.37
C LYS A 145 1.97 -6.18 -19.55
N VAL A 146 2.23 -4.89 -19.31
CA VAL A 146 2.36 -3.89 -20.37
C VAL A 146 3.79 -3.38 -20.51
N ILE A 147 4.51 -3.15 -19.41
CA ILE A 147 5.79 -2.47 -19.47
C ILE A 147 6.99 -3.42 -19.56
N ASN A 148 8.05 -2.95 -20.23
CA ASN A 148 9.35 -3.62 -20.34
C ASN A 148 10.51 -2.82 -19.76
N THR A 149 10.25 -1.62 -19.27
CA THR A 149 11.22 -0.73 -18.62
C THR A 149 10.54 0.00 -17.49
N VAL A 150 11.22 0.18 -16.37
CA VAL A 150 10.69 0.91 -15.20
C VAL A 150 11.51 2.17 -14.98
N TRP A 151 10.85 3.31 -14.93
CA TRP A 151 11.41 4.53 -14.35
C TRP A 151 10.83 4.71 -12.96
N TYR A 152 11.66 4.78 -11.94
CA TYR A 152 11.19 4.98 -10.57
C TYR A 152 11.81 6.22 -9.95
N ILE A 153 11.00 6.93 -9.16
CA ILE A 153 11.44 8.14 -8.46
C ILE A 153 11.80 7.77 -7.03
N GLU A 154 13.09 7.91 -6.71
CA GLU A 154 13.61 7.71 -5.36
C GLU A 154 14.47 8.90 -4.94
N ASN A 155 14.23 9.45 -3.74
CA ASN A 155 14.92 10.64 -3.25
C ASN A 155 14.94 11.79 -4.28
N LYS A 156 13.81 12.04 -4.94
CA LYS A 156 13.60 13.05 -5.99
C LYS A 156 14.37 12.78 -7.30
N ARG A 157 15.09 11.69 -7.42
CA ARG A 157 15.80 11.29 -8.64
C ARG A 157 15.00 10.26 -9.42
N VAL A 158 14.98 10.44 -10.73
CA VAL A 158 14.41 9.45 -11.66
C VAL A 158 15.51 8.48 -12.06
N ILE A 159 15.28 7.19 -11.82
CA ILE A 159 16.24 6.13 -12.10
C ILE A 159 15.61 5.13 -13.06
N GLU A 160 16.34 4.76 -14.12
CA GLU A 160 15.91 3.75 -15.07
C GLU A 160 16.29 2.34 -14.57
N PHE A 161 15.36 1.42 -14.68
CA PHE A 161 15.57 -0.01 -14.52
C PHE A 161 15.11 -0.74 -15.80
N LYS A 162 16.03 -1.40 -16.49
CA LYS A 162 15.74 -2.19 -17.69
C LYS A 162 15.24 -3.57 -17.28
N GLY A 163 13.98 -3.83 -17.53
CA GLY A 163 13.29 -5.07 -17.16
C GLY A 163 11.80 -4.84 -16.88
N THR A 164 11.09 -5.94 -16.67
CA THR A 164 9.65 -5.90 -16.36
C THR A 164 9.39 -5.36 -14.95
N TYR A 165 8.12 -5.02 -14.66
CA TYR A 165 7.72 -4.62 -13.32
C TYR A 165 8.02 -5.70 -12.26
N THR A 166 7.81 -6.97 -12.62
CA THR A 166 8.10 -8.11 -11.74
C THR A 166 9.58 -8.25 -11.40
N ASP A 167 10.46 -7.98 -12.35
CA ASP A 167 11.92 -8.02 -12.12
C ASP A 167 12.35 -6.87 -11.20
N TYR A 168 11.79 -5.68 -11.40
CA TYR A 168 11.99 -4.54 -10.51
C TYR A 168 11.54 -4.84 -9.06
N GLU A 169 10.36 -5.43 -8.90
CA GLU A 169 9.81 -5.77 -7.59
C GLU A 169 10.66 -6.83 -6.86
N ARG A 170 11.11 -7.86 -7.59
CA ARG A 170 12.05 -8.87 -7.07
C ARG A 170 13.35 -8.23 -6.60
N LYS A 171 13.96 -7.37 -7.42
CA LYS A 171 15.18 -6.64 -7.07
C LYS A 171 14.97 -5.79 -5.82
N LYS A 172 13.93 -4.98 -5.80
CA LYS A 172 13.60 -4.10 -4.67
C LYS A 172 13.40 -4.89 -3.37
N THR A 173 12.70 -6.02 -3.44
CA THR A 173 12.49 -6.91 -2.29
C THR A 173 13.80 -7.53 -1.82
N ALA A 174 14.65 -7.99 -2.72
CA ALA A 174 15.97 -8.54 -2.40
C ALA A 174 16.88 -7.49 -1.75
N ASP A 175 16.92 -6.26 -2.28
CA ASP A 175 17.70 -5.15 -1.72
C ASP A 175 17.22 -4.76 -0.32
N LEU A 176 15.90 -4.75 -0.09
CA LEU A 176 15.33 -4.52 1.25
C LEU A 176 15.70 -5.64 2.23
N GLN A 177 15.64 -6.89 1.80
CA GLN A 177 16.05 -8.04 2.63
C GLN A 177 17.54 -7.99 2.97
N ARG A 178 18.39 -7.66 1.99
CA ARG A 178 19.83 -7.46 2.19
C ARG A 178 20.10 -6.36 3.19
N THR A 179 19.50 -5.20 3.02
CA THR A 179 19.63 -4.06 3.94
C THR A 179 19.19 -4.42 5.36
N ARG A 180 18.10 -5.19 5.51
CA ARG A 180 17.63 -5.68 6.82
C ARG A 180 18.64 -6.65 7.47
N LYS A 181 19.19 -7.59 6.70
CA LYS A 181 20.21 -8.52 7.19
C LYS A 181 21.46 -7.77 7.64
N ASP A 182 21.95 -6.84 6.82
CA ASP A 182 23.14 -6.03 7.13
C ASP A 182 22.93 -5.17 8.39
N TYR A 183 21.74 -4.58 8.53
CA TYR A 183 21.38 -3.85 9.75
C TYR A 183 21.39 -4.75 10.99
N GLN A 184 20.80 -5.94 10.91
CA GLN A 184 20.76 -6.89 12.02
C GLN A 184 22.16 -7.34 12.42
N LEU A 185 23.02 -7.64 11.43
CA LEU A 185 24.41 -8.04 11.68
C LEU A 185 25.20 -6.91 12.34
N LYS A 186 25.11 -5.68 11.83
CA LYS A 186 25.75 -4.50 12.44
C LYS A 186 25.23 -4.24 13.84
N LYS A 187 23.92 -4.35 14.08
CA LYS A 187 23.30 -4.20 15.40
C LYS A 187 23.81 -5.25 16.39
N LYS A 188 23.91 -6.53 15.96
CA LYS A 188 24.50 -7.60 16.79
C LYS A 188 25.96 -7.29 17.15
N LYS A 189 26.76 -6.80 16.18
CA LYS A 189 28.15 -6.42 16.40
C LYS A 189 28.26 -5.27 17.41
N ILE A 190 27.48 -4.21 17.27
CA ILE A 190 27.44 -3.08 18.21
C ILE A 190 27.05 -3.56 19.62
N ASN A 191 26.02 -4.40 19.73
CA ASN A 191 25.59 -4.94 21.02
C ASN A 191 26.70 -5.82 21.68
N LYS A 192 27.44 -6.58 20.89
CA LYS A 192 28.61 -7.35 21.39
C LYS A 192 29.70 -6.39 21.93
N LEU A 193 30.04 -5.34 21.18
CA LEU A 193 31.02 -4.34 21.62
C LEU A 193 30.57 -3.63 22.90
N ARG A 194 29.29 -3.24 23.02
CA ARG A 194 28.74 -2.64 24.25
C ARG A 194 28.81 -3.58 25.45
N ARG A 195 28.57 -4.90 25.26
CA ARG A 195 28.73 -5.89 26.34
C ARG A 195 30.18 -5.98 26.81
N VAL A 196 31.14 -6.02 25.89
CA VAL A 196 32.57 -6.06 26.21
C VAL A 196 32.98 -4.78 26.94
N GLN A 197 32.54 -3.62 26.45
CA GLN A 197 32.80 -2.34 27.12
C GLN A 197 32.29 -2.34 28.55
N LYS A 198 31.03 -2.75 28.81
CA LYS A 198 30.45 -2.82 30.14
C LYS A 198 31.22 -3.79 31.08
N GLN A 199 31.72 -4.90 30.52
CA GLN A 199 32.56 -5.83 31.25
C GLN A 199 33.92 -5.20 31.65
N LEU A 200 34.55 -4.40 30.78
CA LEU A 200 35.79 -3.69 31.06
C LEU A 200 35.59 -2.61 32.15
N GLU A 201 34.50 -1.86 32.07
CA GLU A 201 34.12 -0.85 33.07
C GLU A 201 33.88 -1.50 34.45
N ASN A 202 33.11 -2.60 34.49
CA ASN A 202 32.86 -3.34 35.73
C ASN A 202 34.16 -3.91 36.31
N LYS A 203 35.09 -4.43 35.49
CA LYS A 203 36.41 -4.88 35.96
C LYS A 203 37.24 -3.71 36.52
N GLY A 204 37.17 -2.53 35.88
CA GLY A 204 37.81 -1.31 36.40
C GLY A 204 37.26 -0.89 37.76
N HIS A 205 35.93 -0.82 37.88
CA HIS A 205 35.27 -0.49 39.18
C HIS A 205 35.55 -1.50 40.30
N ASN A 206 35.57 -2.80 39.96
CA ASN A 206 35.89 -3.83 40.95
C ASN A 206 37.37 -3.81 41.39
N ALA A 207 38.27 -3.38 40.50
CA ALA A 207 39.68 -3.16 40.87
C ALA A 207 39.84 -1.99 41.86
N ILE A 208 38.98 -0.96 41.77
CA ILE A 208 38.93 0.19 42.71
C ILE A 208 38.33 -0.23 44.05
N LYS A 209 37.21 -0.98 44.06
CA LYS A 209 36.57 -1.44 45.32
C LYS A 209 37.45 -2.36 46.14
N LYS A 210 38.30 -3.19 45.53
CA LYS A 210 39.31 -3.99 46.24
C LYS A 210 40.37 -3.15 46.97
N LYS A 211 40.54 -1.85 46.61
CA LYS A 211 41.46 -0.93 47.30
C LYS A 211 40.97 -0.40 48.64
N GLN A 212 39.68 -0.36 48.88
CA GLN A 212 39.12 0.23 50.13
C GLN A 212 39.21 -0.68 51.37
N GLY A 213 39.77 -1.89 51.24
CA GLY A 213 39.86 -2.87 52.33
C GLY A 213 41.27 -3.40 52.66
N ILE A 214 42.38 -2.78 52.18
CA ILE A 214 43.74 -3.33 52.37
C ILE A 214 44.64 -2.33 53.09
N SER A 215 45.32 -2.84 54.12
CA SER A 215 46.29 -2.18 54.99
C SER A 215 47.52 -1.61 54.24
N TRP A 216 48.17 -0.62 54.81
CA TRP A 216 49.21 0.25 54.25
C TRP A 216 50.52 -0.43 53.79
N SER A 217 50.67 -1.71 53.87
CA SER A 217 51.95 -2.45 53.65
C SER A 217 52.10 -3.08 52.25
N ASP A 218 51.20 -2.92 51.29
CA ASP A 218 51.26 -3.65 50.01
C ASP A 218 51.78 -2.82 48.83
N TRP A 219 53.00 -3.11 48.45
CA TRP A 219 53.74 -2.60 47.29
C TRP A 219 53.04 -2.80 45.92
N LYS A 220 51.96 -3.53 45.88
CA LYS A 220 51.13 -3.80 44.68
C LYS A 220 50.27 -2.61 44.22
N ILE A 221 50.31 -1.45 44.88
CA ILE A 221 49.46 -0.29 44.58
C ILE A 221 49.85 0.38 43.22
N LYS A 222 51.13 0.31 42.82
CA LYS A 222 51.56 0.89 41.53
C LYS A 222 50.98 0.16 40.29
N ASP A 223 50.80 -1.18 40.33
CA ASP A 223 50.28 -1.95 39.21
C ASP A 223 48.76 -1.80 39.01
N SER A 224 48.00 -1.58 40.09
CA SER A 224 46.54 -1.41 39.97
C SER A 224 46.14 -0.12 39.23
N ASN A 225 46.90 0.99 39.41
CA ASN A 225 46.69 2.24 38.68
C ASN A 225 47.04 2.11 37.19
N LYS A 226 48.04 1.26 36.88
CA LYS A 226 48.45 0.98 35.50
C LYS A 226 47.39 0.10 34.77
N ILE A 227 46.80 -0.84 35.50
CA ILE A 227 45.70 -1.69 35.00
C ILE A 227 44.44 -0.88 34.76
N GLU A 228 44.08 0.00 35.74
CA GLU A 228 42.92 0.89 35.60
C GLU A 228 43.07 1.85 34.40
N LYS A 229 44.25 2.50 34.26
CA LYS A 229 44.51 3.34 33.07
C LYS A 229 44.42 2.58 31.76
N LYS A 230 44.93 1.32 31.70
CA LYS A 230 44.79 0.46 30.50
C LYS A 230 43.31 0.11 30.23
N LEU A 231 42.54 -0.26 31.21
CA LEU A 231 41.11 -0.61 31.08
C LEU A 231 40.27 0.60 30.64
N SER A 232 40.53 1.78 31.25
CA SER A 232 39.90 3.05 30.89
C SER A 232 40.24 3.47 29.45
N HIS A 233 41.52 3.34 29.05
CA HIS A 233 41.92 3.61 27.64
C HIS A 233 41.22 2.66 26.66
N SER A 234 41.20 1.34 26.97
CA SER A 234 40.54 0.35 26.14
C SER A 234 39.02 0.61 26.02
N SER A 235 38.36 1.03 27.09
CA SER A 235 36.94 1.42 27.06
C SER A 235 36.71 2.67 26.20
N LYS A 236 37.58 3.69 26.27
CA LYS A 236 37.51 4.89 25.40
C LYS A 236 37.69 4.54 23.91
N VAL A 237 38.62 3.64 23.57
CA VAL A 237 38.81 3.18 22.18
C VAL A 237 37.59 2.43 21.68
N LEU A 238 37.00 1.55 22.52
CA LEU A 238 35.77 0.82 22.19
C LEU A 238 34.58 1.78 22.00
N ASN A 239 34.46 2.81 22.82
CA ASN A 239 33.42 3.83 22.66
C ASN A 239 33.53 4.54 21.30
N LYS A 240 34.72 5.01 20.92
CA LYS A 240 34.93 5.62 19.60
C LYS A 240 34.56 4.67 18.46
N ARG A 241 34.81 3.37 18.61
CA ARG A 241 34.44 2.35 17.61
C ARG A 241 32.95 2.10 17.57
N ILE A 242 32.28 2.05 18.72
CA ILE A 242 30.82 1.93 18.83
C ILE A 242 30.15 3.14 18.20
N ASP A 243 30.61 4.36 18.47
CA ASP A 243 30.08 5.58 17.87
C ASP A 243 30.24 5.60 16.36
N LYS A 244 31.42 5.22 15.84
CA LYS A 244 31.66 5.10 14.40
C LYS A 244 30.72 4.09 13.74
N GLU A 245 30.55 2.91 14.32
CA GLU A 245 29.67 1.87 13.79
C GLU A 245 28.18 2.27 13.93
N SER A 246 27.78 2.96 15.01
CA SER A 246 26.42 3.44 15.21
C SER A 246 26.03 4.56 14.24
N ASN A 247 26.96 5.50 13.96
CA ASN A 247 26.74 6.57 12.99
C ASN A 247 26.61 6.04 11.54
N GLN A 248 27.24 4.90 11.25
CA GLN A 248 27.11 4.21 9.96
C GLN A 248 25.88 3.28 9.88
N LEU A 249 25.13 3.13 10.98
CA LEU A 249 23.99 2.26 11.05
C LEU A 249 22.75 2.94 10.42
N LYS A 250 22.58 2.79 9.11
CA LYS A 250 21.35 3.21 8.44
C LYS A 250 20.22 2.26 8.86
N LYS A 251 19.27 2.77 9.64
CA LYS A 251 18.08 2.00 10.02
C LYS A 251 17.27 1.71 8.75
N PRO A 252 17.04 0.46 8.36
CA PRO A 252 16.16 0.17 7.24
C PRO A 252 14.76 0.70 7.57
N LEU A 253 14.05 1.17 6.56
CA LEU A 253 12.64 1.47 6.68
C LEU A 253 11.91 0.14 6.98
N THR A 254 11.86 -0.23 8.25
CA THR A 254 11.08 -1.39 8.70
C THR A 254 9.66 -0.90 8.90
N ARG A 255 8.75 -1.29 8.01
CA ARG A 255 7.34 -1.29 8.35
C ARG A 255 7.16 -2.32 9.48
N HIS A 256 6.71 -1.85 10.62
CA HIS A 256 6.16 -2.74 11.63
C HIS A 256 4.73 -3.08 11.21
N PRO A 257 4.29 -4.35 11.36
CA PRO A 257 2.89 -4.67 11.09
C PRO A 257 1.99 -3.76 11.94
N ILE A 258 0.92 -3.26 11.31
CA ILE A 258 -0.09 -2.46 12.02
C ILE A 258 -0.81 -3.41 12.97
N THR A 259 -0.43 -3.39 14.23
CA THR A 259 -1.13 -4.14 15.27
C THR A 259 -2.22 -3.25 15.84
N LEU A 260 -3.47 -3.64 15.64
CA LEU A 260 -4.65 -2.94 16.18
C LEU A 260 -4.94 -3.40 17.62
N ASN A 261 -3.94 -3.89 18.36
CA ASN A 261 -4.04 -4.24 19.77
C ASN A 261 -4.26 -2.98 20.60
N ASN A 262 -5.22 -2.99 21.50
CA ASN A 262 -5.69 -1.87 22.35
C ASN A 262 -6.65 -0.89 21.64
N PHE A 263 -7.66 -1.44 21.02
CA PHE A 263 -8.84 -0.69 20.62
C PHE A 263 -9.52 -0.13 21.88
N ARG A 264 -9.44 1.17 22.11
CA ARG A 264 -10.25 1.84 23.14
C ARG A 264 -11.67 2.06 22.62
N VAL A 265 -12.41 0.98 22.46
CA VAL A 265 -13.82 1.06 22.11
C VAL A 265 -14.63 0.85 23.40
N SER A 266 -14.67 1.89 24.18
CA SER A 266 -15.42 1.91 25.44
C SER A 266 -16.94 1.84 25.28
N ASN A 267 -17.47 1.99 24.06
CA ASN A 267 -18.92 2.10 23.82
C ASN A 267 -19.47 1.16 22.73
N LEU A 268 -18.67 0.27 22.14
CA LEU A 268 -19.14 -0.68 21.12
C LEU A 268 -19.26 -2.10 21.72
N GLU A 269 -19.99 -2.26 22.82
CA GLU A 269 -20.32 -3.56 23.45
C GLU A 269 -21.24 -4.39 22.57
N MET A 270 -20.85 -4.63 21.30
CA MET A 270 -21.59 -5.50 20.41
C MET A 270 -20.83 -6.81 20.25
N LYS A 271 -21.54 -7.92 20.45
CA LYS A 271 -20.98 -9.27 20.25
C LYS A 271 -20.72 -9.51 18.77
N ALA A 272 -19.76 -10.36 18.45
CA ALA A 272 -19.42 -10.73 17.06
C ALA A 272 -20.63 -11.26 16.26
N LYS A 273 -21.58 -11.91 16.93
CA LYS A 273 -22.79 -12.48 16.33
C LYS A 273 -23.93 -11.47 16.15
N ASP A 274 -23.84 -10.26 16.71
CA ASP A 274 -24.90 -9.28 16.62
C ASP A 274 -25.08 -8.81 15.17
N SER A 275 -26.34 -8.71 14.75
CA SER A 275 -26.69 -8.19 13.43
C SER A 275 -26.58 -6.66 13.47
N LEU A 276 -25.79 -6.10 12.57
CA LEU A 276 -25.66 -4.64 12.39
C LEU A 276 -26.74 -4.12 11.45
N ILE A 277 -26.92 -4.82 10.32
CA ILE A 277 -27.79 -4.40 9.24
C ILE A 277 -28.54 -5.61 8.69
N ARG A 278 -29.83 -5.43 8.46
CA ARG A 278 -30.68 -6.36 7.74
C ARG A 278 -31.30 -5.63 6.55
N ILE A 279 -31.04 -6.13 5.35
CA ILE A 279 -31.58 -5.58 4.09
C ILE A 279 -32.59 -6.58 3.57
N ASN A 280 -33.84 -6.17 3.41
CA ASN A 280 -34.87 -7.04 2.84
C ASN A 280 -34.73 -7.12 1.32
N ALA A 281 -35.30 -8.14 0.71
CA ALA A 281 -35.41 -8.27 -0.74
C ALA A 281 -36.04 -6.99 -1.34
N GLN A 282 -35.35 -6.37 -2.31
CA GLN A 282 -35.76 -5.11 -2.92
C GLN A 282 -35.01 -4.78 -4.21
N ASN A 283 -35.55 -3.88 -4.99
CA ASN A 283 -34.89 -3.32 -6.17
C ASN A 283 -34.10 -2.07 -5.80
N ILE A 284 -32.86 -1.98 -6.27
CA ILE A 284 -32.05 -0.79 -6.14
C ILE A 284 -32.20 0.06 -7.40
N CYS A 285 -32.75 1.27 -7.23
CA CYS A 285 -33.05 2.19 -8.33
C CYS A 285 -32.31 3.52 -8.15
N LYS A 286 -31.99 4.20 -9.27
CA LYS A 286 -31.55 5.60 -9.34
C LYS A 286 -32.46 6.33 -10.33
N SER A 287 -33.09 7.43 -9.90
CA SER A 287 -33.97 8.26 -10.74
C SER A 287 -34.99 7.42 -11.54
N ASN A 288 -35.72 6.53 -10.85
CA ASN A 288 -36.69 5.58 -11.41
C ASN A 288 -36.15 4.48 -12.36
N LYS A 289 -34.84 4.41 -12.59
CA LYS A 289 -34.20 3.34 -13.35
C LYS A 289 -33.73 2.25 -12.39
N MET A 290 -34.23 1.02 -12.57
CA MET A 290 -33.75 -0.15 -11.84
C MET A 290 -32.31 -0.46 -12.24
N LEU A 291 -31.42 -0.56 -11.27
CA LEU A 291 -30.01 -0.91 -11.44
C LEU A 291 -29.81 -2.41 -11.22
N PHE A 292 -30.24 -2.91 -10.07
CA PHE A 292 -30.19 -4.34 -9.76
C PHE A 292 -31.18 -4.71 -8.65
N GLU A 293 -31.41 -6.02 -8.50
CA GLU A 293 -32.28 -6.65 -7.53
C GLU A 293 -31.47 -7.30 -6.42
N ILE A 294 -31.93 -7.17 -5.20
CA ILE A 294 -31.56 -7.98 -4.04
C ILE A 294 -32.69 -9.00 -3.87
N ALA A 295 -32.46 -10.25 -4.30
CA ALA A 295 -33.50 -11.28 -4.34
C ALA A 295 -33.85 -11.84 -2.95
N GLU A 296 -32.90 -11.84 -2.02
CA GLU A 296 -33.07 -12.43 -0.69
C GLU A 296 -32.68 -11.43 0.41
N THR A 297 -33.22 -11.66 1.62
CA THR A 297 -32.88 -10.85 2.79
C THR A 297 -31.43 -11.11 3.21
N ILE A 298 -30.64 -10.04 3.24
CA ILE A 298 -29.24 -10.07 3.62
C ILE A 298 -29.05 -9.59 5.06
N LYS A 299 -28.24 -10.30 5.83
CA LYS A 299 -27.87 -9.91 7.19
C LYS A 299 -26.36 -9.66 7.28
N ILE A 300 -25.96 -8.48 7.72
CA ILE A 300 -24.57 -8.10 7.97
C ILE A 300 -24.35 -8.11 9.48
N LYS A 301 -23.45 -8.98 9.93
CA LYS A 301 -23.08 -9.13 11.35
C LYS A 301 -21.87 -8.25 11.66
N ASN A 302 -21.58 -8.04 12.94
CA ASN A 302 -20.51 -7.16 13.42
C ASN A 302 -19.08 -7.54 12.95
N THR A 303 -18.87 -8.71 12.36
CA THR A 303 -17.55 -9.19 11.89
C THR A 303 -17.53 -9.56 10.41
N ASN A 304 -18.59 -9.24 9.67
CA ASN A 304 -18.63 -9.57 8.25
C ASN A 304 -17.65 -8.70 7.46
N LYS A 305 -16.84 -9.33 6.63
CA LYS A 305 -15.87 -8.66 5.75
C LYS A 305 -16.23 -8.99 4.30
N ILE A 306 -16.63 -7.97 3.54
CA ILE A 306 -17.30 -8.11 2.25
C ILE A 306 -16.57 -7.29 1.19
N ILE A 307 -16.29 -7.89 0.04
CA ILE A 307 -15.85 -7.20 -1.18
C ILE A 307 -17.01 -7.18 -2.16
N LEU A 308 -17.48 -6.01 -2.54
CA LEU A 308 -18.51 -5.82 -3.55
C LEU A 308 -17.88 -5.53 -4.91
N THR A 309 -18.13 -6.39 -5.88
CA THR A 309 -17.63 -6.29 -7.25
C THR A 309 -18.77 -6.17 -8.26
N GLY A 310 -18.48 -5.69 -9.46
CA GLY A 310 -19.44 -5.55 -10.56
C GLY A 310 -19.00 -4.52 -11.59
N LYS A 311 -19.59 -4.55 -12.79
CA LYS A 311 -19.25 -3.61 -13.88
C LYS A 311 -19.47 -2.15 -13.45
N ASN A 312 -18.79 -1.23 -14.14
CA ASN A 312 -19.04 0.20 -13.94
C ASN A 312 -20.49 0.53 -14.29
N GLY A 313 -21.10 1.43 -13.49
CA GLY A 313 -22.49 1.82 -13.66
C GLY A 313 -23.54 0.79 -13.20
N CYS A 314 -23.16 -0.39 -12.70
CA CYS A 314 -24.14 -1.38 -12.21
C CYS A 314 -24.84 -0.99 -10.89
N GLY A 315 -24.40 0.10 -10.22
CA GLY A 315 -25.08 0.63 -9.04
C GLY A 315 -24.38 0.40 -7.70
N LYS A 316 -23.08 0.01 -7.68
CA LYS A 316 -22.29 -0.21 -6.44
C LYS A 316 -22.34 0.99 -5.50
N SER A 317 -21.92 2.18 -5.98
CA SER A 317 -21.90 3.42 -5.18
C SER A 317 -23.29 3.87 -4.76
N VAL A 318 -24.32 3.67 -5.61
CA VAL A 318 -25.72 3.97 -5.27
C VAL A 318 -26.20 3.08 -4.11
N PHE A 319 -25.87 1.79 -4.15
CA PHE A 319 -26.18 0.86 -3.07
C PHE A 319 -25.50 1.29 -1.76
N LEU A 320 -24.20 1.61 -1.81
CA LEU A 320 -23.45 2.05 -0.63
C LEU A 320 -24.01 3.37 -0.06
N SER A 321 -24.33 4.36 -0.90
CA SER A 321 -24.94 5.61 -0.44
C SER A 321 -26.30 5.37 0.22
N LYS A 322 -27.17 4.57 -0.40
CA LYS A 322 -28.48 4.24 0.19
C LYS A 322 -28.35 3.48 1.53
N LEU A 323 -27.32 2.63 1.66
CA LEU A 323 -27.02 1.93 2.90
C LEU A 323 -26.63 2.92 4.02
N VAL A 324 -25.74 3.87 3.69
CA VAL A 324 -25.26 4.89 4.63
C VAL A 324 -26.36 5.88 5.01
N ASP A 325 -27.15 6.31 4.03
CA ASP A 325 -28.28 7.24 4.22
C ASP A 325 -29.50 6.57 4.85
N LYS A 326 -29.41 5.27 5.16
CA LYS A 326 -30.49 4.45 5.73
C LYS A 326 -31.77 4.40 4.85
N ASN A 327 -31.60 4.55 3.55
CA ASN A 327 -32.66 4.57 2.54
C ASN A 327 -32.88 3.20 1.86
N LEU A 328 -32.59 2.11 2.58
CA LEU A 328 -32.88 0.75 2.15
C LEU A 328 -34.02 0.15 2.99
N ASN A 329 -34.88 -0.66 2.36
CA ASN A 329 -35.89 -1.40 3.10
C ASN A 329 -35.18 -2.45 3.96
N GLY A 330 -35.33 -2.34 5.27
CA GLY A 330 -34.63 -3.21 6.21
C GLY A 330 -34.55 -2.62 7.61
N TRP A 331 -33.55 -3.06 8.34
CA TRP A 331 -33.31 -2.59 9.69
C TRP A 331 -31.80 -2.37 9.91
N ILE A 332 -31.46 -1.27 10.54
CA ILE A 332 -30.11 -0.95 10.97
C ILE A 332 -30.12 -0.80 12.48
N ASN A 333 -29.22 -1.50 13.15
CA ASN A 333 -29.08 -1.43 14.59
C ASN A 333 -28.77 0.03 15.00
N PRO A 334 -29.52 0.63 15.96
CA PRO A 334 -29.29 2.01 16.41
C PRO A 334 -27.87 2.27 16.91
N LYS A 335 -27.17 1.26 17.42
CA LYS A 335 -25.75 1.35 17.87
C LYS A 335 -24.75 1.29 16.72
N THR A 336 -25.19 1.17 15.46
CA THR A 336 -24.29 1.09 14.30
C THR A 336 -23.71 2.44 13.97
N LYS A 337 -22.38 2.55 14.04
CA LYS A 337 -21.59 3.73 13.63
C LYS A 337 -20.90 3.40 12.30
N ILE A 338 -21.36 4.02 11.21
CA ILE A 338 -20.85 3.76 9.86
C ILE A 338 -19.74 4.76 9.54
N GLY A 339 -18.54 4.26 9.21
CA GLY A 339 -17.49 5.04 8.59
C GLY A 339 -17.57 4.93 7.08
N PHE A 340 -17.94 6.01 6.39
CA PHE A 340 -18.14 5.99 4.94
C PHE A 340 -17.05 6.78 4.21
N PHE A 341 -16.34 6.08 3.33
CA PHE A 341 -15.41 6.69 2.37
C PHE A 341 -16.05 6.70 0.99
N SER A 342 -16.20 7.88 0.42
CA SER A 342 -16.62 8.12 -0.96
C SER A 342 -15.56 8.95 -1.69
N GLN A 343 -15.56 8.91 -3.01
CA GLN A 343 -14.63 9.67 -3.84
C GLN A 343 -14.83 11.20 -3.77
N ASP A 344 -16.00 11.67 -3.33
CA ASP A 344 -16.29 13.11 -3.21
C ASP A 344 -15.50 13.72 -2.04
N ILE A 345 -14.60 14.65 -2.36
CA ILE A 345 -13.75 15.38 -1.41
C ILE A 345 -14.18 16.85 -1.24
N SER A 346 -15.27 17.29 -1.88
CA SER A 346 -15.68 18.70 -1.91
C SER A 346 -15.84 19.32 -0.53
N LYS A 347 -16.35 18.56 0.44
CA LYS A 347 -16.56 19.01 1.83
C LYS A 347 -15.26 19.24 2.63
N GLU A 348 -14.17 18.64 2.22
CA GLU A 348 -12.89 18.74 2.95
C GLU A 348 -12.08 19.98 2.51
N ILE A 349 -12.33 20.51 1.32
CA ILE A 349 -11.56 21.63 0.73
C ILE A 349 -11.67 22.91 1.56
N THR A 350 -12.78 23.12 2.24
CA THR A 350 -13.05 24.32 3.05
C THR A 350 -12.57 24.21 4.50
N ASN A 351 -12.03 23.07 4.91
CA ASN A 351 -11.63 22.83 6.29
C ASN A 351 -10.28 23.46 6.60
N THR A 352 -10.23 24.45 7.50
CA THR A 352 -9.03 25.20 7.89
C THR A 352 -8.28 24.62 9.09
N LYS A 353 -8.79 23.54 9.70
CA LYS A 353 -8.12 22.89 10.84
C LYS A 353 -6.84 22.21 10.43
N LYS A 354 -5.92 22.01 11.39
CA LYS A 354 -4.69 21.26 11.14
C LYS A 354 -4.94 19.75 11.13
N VAL A 355 -4.31 19.06 10.18
CA VAL A 355 -4.43 17.61 10.00
C VAL A 355 -4.15 16.84 11.30
N GLY A 356 -3.03 17.16 11.97
CA GLY A 356 -2.60 16.44 13.18
C GLY A 356 -3.52 16.63 14.38
N GLU A 357 -4.08 17.83 14.55
CA GLU A 357 -5.01 18.16 15.64
C GLU A 357 -6.33 17.42 15.46
N GLU A 358 -6.88 17.42 14.24
CA GLU A 358 -8.15 16.76 13.97
C GLU A 358 -8.06 15.25 14.08
N ILE A 359 -7.01 14.64 13.50
CA ILE A 359 -6.80 13.20 13.60
C ILE A 359 -6.57 12.77 15.07
N LYS A 360 -5.79 13.54 15.84
CA LYS A 360 -5.55 13.23 17.25
C LYS A 360 -6.84 13.25 18.09
N LYS A 361 -7.78 14.14 17.75
CA LYS A 361 -9.08 14.24 18.42
C LYS A 361 -10.01 13.09 18.09
N LEU A 362 -9.98 12.62 16.84
CA LEU A 362 -10.89 11.60 16.32
C LEU A 362 -10.39 10.16 16.51
N SER A 363 -9.06 9.96 16.60
CA SER A 363 -8.48 8.63 16.63
C SER A 363 -8.83 7.87 17.90
N VAL A 364 -9.40 6.69 17.74
CA VAL A 364 -9.65 5.71 18.82
C VAL A 364 -8.46 4.79 19.07
N PHE A 365 -7.43 4.87 18.23
CA PHE A 365 -6.21 4.07 18.34
C PHE A 365 -5.14 4.76 19.17
N ASN A 366 -4.15 3.98 19.61
CA ASN A 366 -2.99 4.53 20.28
C ASN A 366 -2.16 5.45 19.33
N THR A 367 -1.35 6.32 19.94
CA THR A 367 -0.53 7.29 19.20
C THR A 367 0.47 6.62 18.23
N THR A 368 0.94 5.41 18.54
CA THR A 368 1.89 4.67 17.72
C THR A 368 1.22 4.20 16.44
N THR A 369 0.07 3.51 16.54
CA THR A 369 -0.72 3.05 15.39
C THR A 369 -1.18 4.23 14.52
N THR A 370 -1.67 5.30 15.16
CA THR A 370 -2.10 6.51 14.44
C THR A 370 -0.95 7.13 13.65
N ARG A 371 0.23 7.32 14.26
CA ARG A 371 1.41 7.87 13.57
C ARG A 371 1.90 6.97 12.45
N GLN A 372 1.86 5.65 12.65
CA GLN A 372 2.26 4.68 11.66
C GLN A 372 1.35 4.76 10.43
N LEU A 373 0.03 4.71 10.61
CA LEU A 373 -0.93 4.82 9.50
C LEU A 373 -0.77 6.15 8.75
N LEU A 374 -0.61 7.27 9.47
CA LEU A 374 -0.38 8.58 8.86
C LEU A 374 0.94 8.63 8.08
N GLY A 375 1.99 7.98 8.57
CA GLY A 375 3.26 7.83 7.86
C GLY A 375 3.13 7.00 6.59
N ASP A 376 2.40 5.88 6.67
CA ASP A 376 2.16 4.96 5.54
C ASP A 376 1.25 5.57 4.46
N LEU A 377 0.35 6.49 4.85
CA LEU A 377 -0.45 7.31 3.94
C LEU A 377 0.25 8.61 3.50
N HIS A 378 1.54 8.76 3.78
CA HIS A 378 2.36 9.94 3.44
C HIS A 378 1.87 11.27 4.00
N LEU A 379 1.11 11.24 5.10
CA LEU A 379 0.61 12.43 5.80
C LEU A 379 1.53 12.93 6.91
N GLY A 380 2.62 12.20 7.21
CA GLY A 380 3.52 12.53 8.30
C GLY A 380 4.16 13.93 8.20
N SER A 381 4.47 14.40 7.00
CA SER A 381 4.98 15.75 6.73
C SER A 381 3.90 16.84 6.74
N CYS A 382 2.62 16.46 6.66
CA CYS A 382 1.49 17.38 6.53
C CYS A 382 0.75 17.63 7.84
N LEU A 383 1.21 17.08 8.97
CA LEU A 383 0.50 17.14 10.25
C LEU A 383 0.24 18.58 10.75
N ASN A 384 1.14 19.49 10.45
CA ASN A 384 1.03 20.91 10.83
C ASN A 384 0.31 21.77 9.78
N ASN A 385 0.01 21.19 8.60
CA ASN A 385 -0.65 21.92 7.53
C ASN A 385 -2.15 22.01 7.78
N SER A 386 -2.78 23.08 7.26
CA SER A 386 -4.23 23.18 7.18
C SER A 386 -4.76 22.17 6.16
N ILE A 387 -5.91 21.54 6.45
CA ILE A 387 -6.55 20.56 5.56
C ILE A 387 -6.84 21.19 4.19
N SER A 388 -7.25 22.46 4.14
CA SER A 388 -7.51 23.20 2.90
C SER A 388 -6.26 23.41 2.01
N THR A 389 -5.05 23.26 2.56
CA THR A 389 -3.79 23.43 1.81
C THR A 389 -3.23 22.12 1.26
N LEU A 390 -3.88 21.00 1.52
CA LEU A 390 -3.47 19.69 1.04
C LEU A 390 -3.69 19.57 -0.49
N SER A 391 -2.77 18.87 -1.15
CA SER A 391 -3.01 18.47 -2.55
C SER A 391 -4.18 17.49 -2.64
N GLY A 392 -4.81 17.35 -3.82
CA GLY A 392 -5.95 16.44 -4.00
C GLY A 392 -5.68 15.01 -3.50
N GLY A 393 -4.52 14.43 -3.84
CA GLY A 393 -4.14 13.10 -3.34
C GLY A 393 -3.91 13.06 -1.82
N GLN A 394 -3.31 14.09 -1.24
CA GLN A 394 -3.15 14.19 0.22
C GLN A 394 -4.50 14.34 0.93
N LEU A 395 -5.44 15.03 0.32
CA LEU A 395 -6.80 15.21 0.85
C LEU A 395 -7.57 13.89 0.86
N VAL A 396 -7.43 13.07 -0.19
CA VAL A 396 -7.98 11.71 -0.23
C VAL A 396 -7.36 10.83 0.86
N CYS A 397 -6.03 10.85 1.00
CA CYS A 397 -5.33 10.12 2.08
C CYS A 397 -5.79 10.58 3.48
N TYR A 398 -5.97 11.90 3.67
CA TYR A 398 -6.48 12.47 4.92
C TYR A 398 -7.90 11.98 5.23
N LYS A 399 -8.82 12.05 4.25
CA LYS A 399 -10.20 11.57 4.39
C LYS A 399 -10.23 10.08 4.75
N LEU A 400 -9.41 9.28 4.07
CA LEU A 400 -9.27 7.86 4.37
C LEU A 400 -8.74 7.64 5.79
N ALA A 401 -7.65 8.32 6.18
CA ALA A 401 -7.09 8.23 7.53
C ALA A 401 -8.10 8.58 8.62
N ARG A 402 -8.88 9.64 8.40
CA ARG A 402 -9.93 10.10 9.32
C ARG A 402 -10.99 9.01 9.56
N ILE A 403 -11.39 8.32 8.49
CA ILE A 403 -12.39 7.25 8.58
C ILE A 403 -11.80 6.00 9.21
N LEU A 404 -10.61 5.58 8.80
CA LEU A 404 -9.96 4.39 9.35
C LEU A 404 -9.64 4.53 10.85
N LEU A 405 -9.28 5.73 11.30
CA LEU A 405 -8.92 6.00 12.69
C LEU A 405 -10.11 6.38 13.58
N GLY A 406 -11.28 6.66 13.00
CA GLY A 406 -12.49 7.03 13.73
C GLY A 406 -13.16 5.86 14.44
N GLU A 407 -14.13 6.20 15.29
CA GLU A 407 -14.93 5.21 16.05
C GLU A 407 -16.07 4.66 15.19
N HIS A 408 -15.84 3.53 14.53
CA HIS A 408 -16.81 2.87 13.64
C HIS A 408 -16.88 1.38 13.95
N ASN A 409 -18.08 0.77 13.81
CA ASN A 409 -18.26 -0.68 13.86
C ASN A 409 -18.56 -1.29 12.48
N ILE A 410 -18.69 -0.45 11.47
CA ILE A 410 -18.69 -0.88 10.06
C ILE A 410 -17.99 0.18 9.21
N LEU A 411 -17.04 -0.26 8.40
CA LEU A 411 -16.40 0.57 7.37
C LEU A 411 -17.04 0.28 6.02
N VAL A 412 -17.50 1.31 5.34
CA VAL A 412 -18.03 1.26 3.98
C VAL A 412 -17.09 2.07 3.10
N LEU A 413 -16.36 1.41 2.22
CA LEU A 413 -15.28 2.02 1.43
C LEU A 413 -15.61 1.87 -0.06
N ASP A 414 -15.81 2.99 -0.76
CA ASP A 414 -16.10 3.03 -2.19
C ASP A 414 -14.83 3.41 -2.97
N GLU A 415 -14.17 2.41 -3.57
CA GLU A 415 -12.93 2.52 -4.32
C GLU A 415 -11.83 3.32 -3.58
N PRO A 416 -11.47 2.91 -2.35
CA PRO A 416 -10.50 3.64 -1.52
C PRO A 416 -9.07 3.57 -2.08
N ASP A 417 -8.80 2.65 -2.99
CA ASP A 417 -7.52 2.44 -3.68
C ASP A 417 -7.27 3.49 -4.77
N ASN A 418 -8.30 4.10 -5.31
CA ASN A 418 -8.14 5.19 -6.26
C ASN A 418 -7.34 6.33 -5.61
N PHE A 419 -6.31 6.81 -6.30
CA PHE A 419 -5.37 7.86 -5.83
C PHE A 419 -4.38 7.42 -4.73
N LEU A 420 -4.36 6.17 -4.29
CA LEU A 420 -3.35 5.65 -3.38
C LEU A 420 -2.14 5.11 -4.16
N ASP A 421 -0.94 5.42 -3.70
CA ASP A 421 0.24 4.77 -4.23
C ASP A 421 0.38 3.33 -3.70
N ILE A 422 1.26 2.56 -4.32
CA ILE A 422 1.49 1.14 -3.99
C ILE A 422 1.77 0.95 -2.49
N THR A 423 2.43 1.91 -1.85
CA THR A 423 2.79 1.82 -0.44
C THR A 423 1.57 2.06 0.46
N SER A 424 0.73 3.01 0.10
CA SER A 424 -0.51 3.32 0.81
C SER A 424 -1.55 2.22 0.62
N VAL A 425 -1.64 1.61 -0.57
CA VAL A 425 -2.49 0.42 -0.82
C VAL A 425 -2.08 -0.74 0.09
N ASN A 426 -0.78 -1.02 0.22
CA ASN A 426 -0.30 -2.07 1.13
C ASN A 426 -0.64 -1.79 2.59
N ALA A 427 -0.55 -0.52 3.02
CA ALA A 427 -0.95 -0.12 4.37
C ALA A 427 -2.45 -0.28 4.60
N LEU A 428 -3.27 0.08 3.61
CA LEU A 428 -4.72 -0.13 3.64
C LEU A 428 -5.05 -1.62 3.79
N ILE A 429 -4.47 -2.48 2.96
CA ILE A 429 -4.67 -3.94 3.04
C ILE A 429 -4.33 -4.46 4.43
N GLU A 430 -3.17 -4.07 4.98
CA GLU A 430 -2.73 -4.52 6.30
C GLU A 430 -3.68 -4.03 7.41
N PHE A 431 -4.14 -2.77 7.33
CA PHE A 431 -5.13 -2.23 8.24
C PHE A 431 -6.45 -3.01 8.18
N LEU A 432 -7.00 -3.24 6.98
CA LEU A 432 -8.27 -3.92 6.78
C LEU A 432 -8.23 -5.39 7.22
N LYS A 433 -7.10 -6.09 7.01
CA LYS A 433 -6.89 -7.46 7.52
C LYS A 433 -7.06 -7.53 9.04
N ASN A 434 -6.48 -6.56 9.74
CA ASN A 434 -6.44 -6.52 11.20
C ASN A 434 -7.65 -5.79 11.83
N TYR A 435 -8.51 -5.14 11.02
CA TYR A 435 -9.68 -4.43 11.53
C TYR A 435 -10.69 -5.42 12.13
N PRO A 436 -11.12 -5.25 13.41
CA PRO A 436 -11.90 -6.27 14.12
C PRO A 436 -13.38 -6.31 13.73
N PHE A 437 -13.91 -5.22 13.14
CA PHE A 437 -15.32 -5.08 12.84
C PHE A 437 -15.64 -5.28 11.36
N SER A 438 -16.91 -5.03 11.00
CA SER A 438 -17.39 -5.22 9.65
C SER A 438 -16.77 -4.26 8.64
N ILE A 439 -16.58 -4.77 7.44
CA ILE A 439 -16.07 -4.03 6.29
C ILE A 439 -16.94 -4.35 5.08
N ILE A 440 -17.33 -3.32 4.34
CA ILE A 440 -17.83 -3.43 2.97
C ILE A 440 -16.92 -2.57 2.10
N ILE A 441 -16.20 -3.19 1.18
CA ILE A 441 -15.28 -2.48 0.28
C ILE A 441 -15.68 -2.74 -1.17
N VAL A 442 -15.76 -1.69 -1.95
CA VAL A 442 -15.80 -1.74 -3.42
C VAL A 442 -14.41 -1.46 -3.94
N THR A 443 -13.87 -2.35 -4.75
CA THR A 443 -12.58 -2.17 -5.41
C THR A 443 -12.49 -2.98 -6.70
N HIS A 444 -11.70 -2.50 -7.64
CA HIS A 444 -11.31 -3.22 -8.85
C HIS A 444 -9.85 -3.70 -8.79
N ASP A 445 -9.11 -3.37 -7.74
CA ASP A 445 -7.72 -3.79 -7.55
C ASP A 445 -7.65 -5.29 -7.21
N LYS A 446 -7.03 -6.06 -8.12
CA LYS A 446 -6.83 -7.51 -7.98
C LYS A 446 -6.01 -7.88 -6.75
N LYS A 447 -5.05 -7.03 -6.38
CA LYS A 447 -4.20 -7.25 -5.21
C LYS A 447 -5.01 -7.18 -3.93
N ILE A 448 -5.85 -6.15 -3.77
CA ILE A 448 -6.75 -6.01 -2.63
C ILE A 448 -7.69 -7.21 -2.54
N ILE A 449 -8.33 -7.58 -3.66
CA ILE A 449 -9.27 -8.70 -3.72
C ILE A 449 -8.62 -10.02 -3.29
N ASN A 450 -7.39 -10.29 -3.78
CA ASN A 450 -6.69 -11.52 -3.50
C ASN A 450 -6.10 -11.57 -2.09
N GLU A 451 -5.54 -10.44 -1.61
CA GLU A 451 -4.89 -10.40 -0.32
C GLU A 451 -5.85 -10.33 0.87
N LEU A 452 -7.01 -9.66 0.72
CA LEU A 452 -7.99 -9.57 1.80
C LEU A 452 -8.77 -10.87 2.02
N ASN A 453 -8.98 -11.65 0.96
CA ASN A 453 -9.74 -12.92 1.03
C ASN A 453 -11.09 -12.80 1.77
N PHE A 454 -11.82 -11.68 1.57
CA PHE A 454 -13.12 -11.42 2.16
C PHE A 454 -14.23 -12.13 1.36
N GLN A 455 -15.44 -12.21 1.93
CA GLN A 455 -16.63 -12.71 1.24
C GLN A 455 -16.90 -11.85 -0.01
N LYS A 456 -17.06 -12.47 -1.17
CA LYS A 456 -17.33 -11.74 -2.41
C LYS A 456 -18.83 -11.60 -2.64
N TRP A 457 -19.27 -10.38 -2.83
CA TRP A 457 -20.56 -10.05 -3.40
C TRP A 457 -20.36 -9.54 -4.81
N SER A 458 -21.14 -9.98 -5.76
CA SER A 458 -21.03 -9.55 -7.15
C SER A 458 -22.38 -9.11 -7.72
N ILE A 459 -22.40 -7.94 -8.37
CA ILE A 459 -23.57 -7.52 -9.12
C ILE A 459 -23.38 -7.99 -10.57
N ASN A 460 -24.16 -8.99 -10.97
CA ASN A 460 -24.13 -9.55 -12.32
C ASN A 460 -25.56 -9.72 -12.84
N LYS A 461 -25.77 -9.45 -14.17
CA LYS A 461 -27.09 -9.54 -14.82
C LYS A 461 -28.22 -8.89 -14.01
N LYS A 462 -27.94 -7.70 -13.44
CA LYS A 462 -28.87 -6.93 -12.58
C LYS A 462 -29.34 -7.67 -11.33
N ARG A 463 -28.54 -8.58 -10.78
CA ARG A 463 -28.80 -9.25 -9.49
C ARG A 463 -27.57 -9.22 -8.61
N LEU A 464 -27.80 -9.08 -7.31
CA LEU A 464 -26.74 -9.23 -6.31
C LEU A 464 -26.57 -10.70 -5.97
N LEU A 465 -25.38 -11.24 -6.22
CA LEU A 465 -25.00 -12.62 -5.94
C LEU A 465 -24.05 -12.64 -4.74
N LEU A 466 -24.34 -13.47 -3.78
CA LEU A 466 -23.52 -13.69 -2.58
C LEU A 466 -22.71 -14.97 -2.79
N SER A 467 -21.37 -14.89 -2.82
CA SER A 467 -20.58 -16.12 -2.82
C SER A 467 -20.52 -16.69 -1.41
N ASN A 468 -21.04 -17.88 -1.23
CA ASN A 468 -20.83 -18.64 0.00
C ASN A 468 -19.36 -19.07 0.08
N THR A 469 -18.67 -18.70 1.16
CA THR A 469 -17.25 -19.02 1.40
C THR A 469 -17.00 -20.49 1.75
N THR A 470 -17.97 -21.37 1.56
CA THR A 470 -17.87 -22.79 1.95
C THR A 470 -16.87 -23.60 1.10
N SER A 471 -16.55 -23.20 -0.13
CA SER A 471 -15.61 -23.93 -0.98
C SER A 471 -14.12 -23.63 -0.73
N LYS A 472 -13.77 -22.57 0.01
CA LYS A 472 -12.37 -22.19 0.30
C LYS A 472 -11.83 -22.72 1.62
N SER A 473 -12.70 -23.11 2.57
CA SER A 473 -12.25 -23.78 3.79
C SER A 473 -11.70 -25.17 3.48
N SER A 474 -12.29 -25.89 2.53
CA SER A 474 -11.83 -27.21 2.09
C SER A 474 -10.52 -27.15 1.29
N ASN A 475 -10.31 -26.13 0.46
CA ASN A 475 -9.02 -25.95 -0.25
C ASN A 475 -7.89 -25.54 0.71
N ASN A 476 -8.18 -24.68 1.70
CA ASN A 476 -7.20 -24.30 2.73
C ASN A 476 -6.90 -25.48 3.67
N GLU A 477 -7.88 -26.32 3.99
CA GLU A 477 -7.68 -27.55 4.76
C GLU A 477 -6.84 -28.55 3.96
N LEU A 478 -7.07 -28.66 2.66
CA LEU A 478 -6.31 -29.53 1.76
C LEU A 478 -4.84 -29.08 1.65
N ASP A 479 -4.59 -27.79 1.48
CA ASP A 479 -3.23 -27.22 1.39
C ASP A 479 -2.46 -27.37 2.72
N LEU A 480 -3.14 -27.14 3.86
CA LEU A 480 -2.59 -27.38 5.19
C LEU A 480 -2.24 -28.86 5.42
N LEU A 481 -3.10 -29.77 4.98
CA LEU A 481 -2.85 -31.23 5.10
C LEU A 481 -1.73 -31.69 4.17
N LYS A 482 -1.61 -31.13 2.96
CA LYS A 482 -0.46 -31.39 2.05
C LYS A 482 0.84 -30.92 2.68
N HIS A 483 0.88 -29.69 3.22
CA HIS A 483 2.07 -29.18 3.91
C HIS A 483 2.45 -30.04 5.13
N LYS A 484 1.45 -30.46 5.91
CA LYS A 484 1.65 -31.36 7.04
C LYS A 484 2.14 -32.74 6.62
N LEU A 485 1.71 -33.23 5.47
CA LEU A 485 2.19 -34.49 4.89
C LEU A 485 3.67 -34.39 4.50
N ASP A 486 4.07 -33.26 3.87
CA ASP A 486 5.47 -33.01 3.49
C ASP A 486 6.38 -32.91 4.73
N GLU A 487 5.93 -32.25 5.82
CA GLU A 487 6.64 -32.23 7.10
C GLU A 487 6.81 -33.62 7.71
N LEU A 488 5.73 -34.44 7.70
CA LEU A 488 5.75 -35.79 8.25
C LEU A 488 6.62 -36.76 7.42
N ILE A 489 6.73 -36.55 6.11
CA ILE A 489 7.63 -37.33 5.23
C ILE A 489 9.10 -36.94 5.43
N ALA A 490 9.37 -35.66 5.73
CA ALA A 490 10.72 -35.16 5.98
C ALA A 490 11.30 -35.63 7.32
N ASP A 491 10.46 -36.01 8.29
CA ASP A 491 10.88 -36.48 9.61
C ASP A 491 10.82 -38.02 9.70
N THR A 492 11.98 -38.65 9.52
CA THR A 492 12.12 -40.12 9.54
C THR A 492 11.83 -40.77 10.89
N SER A 493 11.63 -40.01 11.95
CA SER A 493 11.31 -40.52 13.31
C SER A 493 9.80 -40.79 13.53
N ILE A 494 8.95 -40.39 12.59
CA ILE A 494 7.49 -40.46 12.74
C ILE A 494 6.93 -41.81 12.23
N PRO A 495 6.00 -42.43 12.95
CA PRO A 495 5.40 -43.70 12.53
C PRO A 495 4.65 -43.57 11.21
N ILE A 496 4.86 -44.49 10.29
CA ILE A 496 4.23 -44.55 8.96
C ILE A 496 2.68 -44.51 9.05
N SER A 497 2.11 -44.99 10.14
CA SER A 497 0.65 -44.93 10.39
C SER A 497 0.08 -43.51 10.46
N GLN A 498 0.88 -42.50 10.88
CA GLN A 498 0.45 -41.10 10.91
C GLN A 498 0.50 -40.50 9.50
N VAL A 499 1.50 -40.82 8.70
CA VAL A 499 1.63 -40.40 7.30
C VAL A 499 0.45 -40.94 6.49
N GLN A 500 0.09 -42.23 6.67
CA GLN A 500 -1.04 -42.86 6.01
C GLN A 500 -2.41 -42.24 6.40
N LYS A 501 -2.58 -41.84 7.66
CA LYS A 501 -3.80 -41.14 8.11
C LYS A 501 -4.00 -39.80 7.41
N VAL A 502 -2.95 -39.00 7.31
CA VAL A 502 -3.01 -37.68 6.65
C VAL A 502 -3.21 -37.86 5.15
N SER A 503 -2.52 -38.80 4.51
CA SER A 503 -2.68 -39.11 3.09
C SER A 503 -4.11 -39.57 2.74
N LYS A 504 -4.73 -40.40 3.59
CA LYS A 504 -6.12 -40.85 3.43
C LYS A 504 -7.09 -39.66 3.53
N ARG A 505 -6.88 -38.76 4.48
CA ARG A 505 -7.71 -37.56 4.65
C ARG A 505 -7.62 -36.61 3.45
N ILE A 506 -6.43 -36.45 2.86
CA ILE A 506 -6.22 -35.69 1.62
C ILE A 506 -7.04 -36.28 0.48
N SER A 507 -6.96 -37.61 0.27
CA SER A 507 -7.69 -38.25 -0.83
C SER A 507 -9.22 -38.24 -0.66
N GLU A 508 -9.75 -38.23 0.58
CA GLU A 508 -11.16 -38.02 0.87
C GLU A 508 -11.61 -36.59 0.53
N LEU A 509 -10.84 -35.58 0.89
CA LEU A 509 -11.12 -34.17 0.57
C LEU A 509 -11.00 -33.86 -0.92
N GLU A 510 -10.02 -34.44 -1.63
CA GLU A 510 -9.89 -34.31 -3.08
C GLU A 510 -11.07 -34.91 -3.84
N LYS A 511 -11.62 -36.03 -3.36
CA LYS A 511 -12.85 -36.65 -3.93
C LYS A 511 -14.09 -35.78 -3.71
N THR A 512 -14.22 -35.14 -2.55
CA THR A 512 -15.36 -34.23 -2.26
C THR A 512 -15.27 -32.93 -3.06
N LEU A 513 -14.08 -32.44 -3.34
CA LEU A 513 -13.84 -31.20 -4.12
C LEU A 513 -13.98 -31.41 -5.65
N ASN A 514 -13.86 -32.64 -6.16
CA ASN A 514 -14.06 -32.97 -7.57
C ASN A 514 -15.52 -33.35 -7.91
N HIS A 515 -16.41 -33.41 -6.93
CA HIS A 515 -17.84 -33.67 -7.12
C HIS A 515 -18.75 -32.44 -6.98
N ASP A 516 -18.18 -31.26 -6.61
CA ASP A 516 -18.79 -29.93 -6.64
C ASP A 516 -18.28 -29.11 -7.84
#